data_86c9f352d6e0921da9ce13ec3a3ad4df
#
_entry.id   86c9f352d6e0921da9ce13ec3a3ad4df
#
_cell.length_a   1.000
_cell.length_b   1.000
_cell.length_c   1.000
_cell.angle_alpha   90.00
_cell.angle_beta   90.00
_cell.angle_gamma   90.00
#
_symmetry.space_group_name_H-M   'P 1'
#
loop_
_entity.id
_entity.type
_entity.pdbx_description
1 polymer ?
#
loop_
_entity_poly.entity_id
_entity_poly.type
_entity_poly.pdbx_seq_one_letter_code
_entity_poly.pdbx_strand_id
1 'polypeptide(L)'
;MRIRPYRNKDFDVIAKWISDERAHALWCANLIPYPLEKKGFDALLQEAQERFGDSPFVATTEEGTVVGFFCFSVNLDTNEGMFKFVVVDHTMRNRGYGCEMLKLAVKYAFEIEKAAAVHLNVFPENPRAKKCYEKVGFKERNLTENAFRFHEESWGRCNMIISNTTVD
;
A
#
# COMPACT_ATOMS: atom_id res chain seq x y z
N MET A 1 15.70 8.34 -2.55
CA MET A 1 14.28 8.08 -2.98
C MET A 1 13.41 9.25 -2.61
N ARG A 2 12.34 9.51 -3.37
CA ARG A 2 11.33 10.55 -3.12
C ARG A 2 9.94 9.96 -3.29
N ILE A 3 8.93 10.53 -2.61
CA ILE A 3 7.51 10.27 -2.86
C ILE A 3 6.87 11.51 -3.49
N ARG A 4 5.93 11.30 -4.39
CA ARG A 4 5.13 12.36 -5.02
C ARG A 4 3.73 11.87 -5.35
N PRO A 5 2.76 12.78 -5.57
CA PRO A 5 1.45 12.38 -6.09
C PRO A 5 1.55 11.56 -7.38
N TYR A 6 0.68 10.56 -7.48
CA TYR A 6 0.49 9.79 -8.71
C TYR A 6 0.04 10.68 -9.86
N ARG A 7 0.43 10.33 -11.07
CA ARG A 7 0.01 10.95 -12.33
C ARG A 7 -0.49 9.88 -13.30
N ASN A 8 -1.46 10.20 -14.14
CA ASN A 8 -2.04 9.25 -15.10
C ASN A 8 -1.00 8.47 -15.94
N LYS A 9 0.11 9.12 -16.30
CA LYS A 9 1.21 8.48 -17.05
C LYS A 9 1.96 7.40 -16.27
N ASP A 10 1.83 7.37 -14.94
CA ASP A 10 2.51 6.36 -14.10
C ASP A 10 1.82 5.00 -14.18
N PHE A 11 0.55 4.94 -14.63
CA PHE A 11 -0.22 3.70 -14.71
C PHE A 11 0.49 2.62 -15.53
N ASP A 12 1.00 2.96 -16.71
CA ASP A 12 1.65 1.99 -17.61
C ASP A 12 2.89 1.33 -16.99
N VAL A 13 3.55 2.03 -16.07
CA VAL A 13 4.68 1.48 -15.30
C VAL A 13 4.17 0.58 -14.19
N ILE A 14 3.19 1.03 -13.42
CA ILE A 14 2.61 0.27 -12.28
C ILE A 14 1.96 -1.03 -12.77
N ALA A 15 1.22 -0.99 -13.88
CA ALA A 15 0.54 -2.16 -14.43
C ALA A 15 1.50 -3.31 -14.77
N LYS A 16 2.73 -3.01 -15.15
CA LYS A 16 3.77 -4.02 -15.44
C LYS A 16 4.26 -4.77 -14.20
N TRP A 17 4.03 -4.24 -12.99
CA TRP A 17 4.46 -4.89 -11.75
C TRP A 17 3.49 -5.96 -11.26
N ILE A 18 2.26 -5.97 -11.80
CA ILE A 18 1.23 -6.96 -11.47
C ILE A 18 1.33 -8.09 -12.49
N SER A 19 2.16 -9.08 -12.17
CA SER A 19 2.64 -10.09 -13.12
C SER A 19 1.62 -11.19 -13.44
N ASP A 20 0.69 -11.45 -12.51
CA ASP A 20 -0.29 -12.54 -12.61
C ASP A 20 -1.49 -12.30 -11.69
N GLU A 21 -2.50 -13.15 -11.80
CA GLU A 21 -3.75 -13.06 -11.04
C GLU A 21 -3.54 -13.14 -9.52
N ARG A 22 -2.59 -13.99 -9.06
CA ARG A 22 -2.29 -14.11 -7.64
C ARG A 22 -1.64 -12.83 -7.10
N ALA A 23 -0.67 -12.28 -7.83
CA ALA A 23 -0.04 -11.00 -7.48
C ALA A 23 -1.07 -9.86 -7.43
N HIS A 24 -2.01 -9.85 -8.37
CA HIS A 24 -3.13 -8.93 -8.40
C HIS A 24 -4.03 -9.06 -7.16
N ALA A 25 -4.45 -10.28 -6.80
CA ALA A 25 -5.26 -10.53 -5.62
C ALA A 25 -4.55 -10.15 -4.32
N LEU A 26 -3.25 -10.48 -4.18
CA LEU A 26 -2.43 -10.09 -3.03
C LEU A 26 -2.29 -8.57 -2.89
N TRP A 27 -2.31 -7.84 -4.01
CA TRP A 27 -2.18 -6.40 -4.03
C TRP A 27 -3.47 -5.65 -3.74
N CYS A 28 -4.58 -6.01 -4.37
CA CYS A 28 -5.81 -5.24 -4.30
C CYS A 28 -7.04 -6.02 -3.79
N ALA A 29 -6.89 -7.27 -3.33
CA ALA A 29 -7.98 -8.12 -2.87
C ALA A 29 -9.13 -8.20 -3.89
N ASN A 30 -8.82 -8.21 -5.18
CA ASN A 30 -9.77 -8.23 -6.30
C ASN A 30 -10.79 -7.08 -6.30
N LEU A 31 -10.48 -5.95 -5.66
CA LEU A 31 -11.29 -4.73 -5.74
C LEU A 31 -11.33 -4.14 -7.16
N ILE A 32 -10.34 -4.48 -7.98
CA ILE A 32 -10.32 -4.23 -9.42
C ILE A 32 -10.39 -5.60 -10.10
N PRO A 33 -11.16 -5.77 -11.19
CA PRO A 33 -11.13 -7.00 -11.98
C PRO A 33 -9.74 -7.28 -12.56
N TYR A 34 -9.37 -8.55 -12.61
CA TYR A 34 -8.18 -9.01 -13.33
C TYR A 34 -8.57 -9.35 -14.80
N PRO A 35 -7.73 -9.02 -15.80
CA PRO A 35 -6.45 -8.32 -15.71
C PRO A 35 -6.61 -6.84 -15.37
N LEU A 36 -5.53 -6.24 -14.82
CA LEU A 36 -5.52 -4.83 -14.44
C LEU A 36 -5.60 -3.93 -15.68
N GLU A 37 -6.69 -3.19 -15.80
CA GLU A 37 -6.91 -2.20 -16.86
C GLU A 37 -6.99 -0.79 -16.29
N LYS A 38 -6.58 0.20 -17.08
CA LYS A 38 -6.57 1.61 -16.65
C LYS A 38 -7.94 2.10 -16.19
N LYS A 39 -9.01 1.74 -16.90
CA LYS A 39 -10.38 2.14 -16.53
C LYS A 39 -10.77 1.65 -15.14
N GLY A 40 -10.47 0.39 -14.82
CA GLY A 40 -10.75 -0.17 -13.50
C GLY A 40 -9.89 0.47 -12.41
N PHE A 41 -8.63 0.74 -12.70
CA PHE A 41 -7.72 1.41 -11.78
C PHE A 41 -8.17 2.86 -11.48
N ASP A 42 -8.50 3.64 -12.51
CA ASP A 42 -8.99 5.01 -12.36
C ASP A 42 -10.30 5.06 -11.56
N ALA A 43 -11.23 4.13 -11.82
CA ALA A 43 -12.48 4.02 -11.09
C ALA A 43 -12.26 3.71 -9.60
N LEU A 44 -11.33 2.79 -9.28
CA LEU A 44 -10.98 2.49 -7.89
C LEU A 44 -10.38 3.71 -7.18
N LEU A 45 -9.45 4.42 -7.82
CA LEU A 45 -8.83 5.61 -7.22
C LEU A 45 -9.85 6.72 -6.97
N GLN A 46 -10.78 6.93 -7.90
CA GLN A 46 -11.86 7.89 -7.73
C GLN A 46 -12.78 7.50 -6.58
N GLU A 47 -13.26 6.26 -6.53
CA GLU A 47 -14.11 5.78 -5.43
C GLU A 47 -13.40 5.88 -4.07
N ALA A 48 -12.14 5.49 -4.00
CA ALA A 48 -11.35 5.57 -2.77
C ALA A 48 -11.16 7.02 -2.29
N GLN A 49 -10.96 7.96 -3.22
CA GLN A 49 -10.89 9.38 -2.89
C GLN A 49 -12.24 9.91 -2.38
N GLU A 50 -13.34 9.60 -3.06
CA GLU A 50 -14.68 10.08 -2.68
C GLU A 50 -15.16 9.52 -1.34
N ARG A 51 -14.88 8.24 -1.07
CA ARG A 51 -15.37 7.55 0.14
C ARG A 51 -14.47 7.72 1.35
N PHE A 52 -13.15 7.77 1.16
CA PHE A 52 -12.16 7.70 2.25
C PHE A 52 -11.16 8.84 2.24
N GLY A 53 -11.18 9.72 1.25
CA GLY A 53 -10.17 10.76 1.08
C GLY A 53 -8.79 10.24 0.68
N ASP A 54 -8.73 9.05 0.07
CA ASP A 54 -7.47 8.42 -0.36
C ASP A 54 -6.74 9.29 -1.38
N SER A 55 -5.46 9.52 -1.16
CA SER A 55 -4.55 10.18 -2.08
C SER A 55 -3.53 9.17 -2.61
N PRO A 56 -3.42 8.99 -3.93
CA PRO A 56 -2.45 8.09 -4.53
C PRO A 56 -1.06 8.73 -4.66
N PHE A 57 -0.02 7.97 -4.30
CA PHE A 57 1.38 8.37 -4.37
C PHE A 57 2.22 7.35 -5.13
N VAL A 58 3.32 7.82 -5.70
CA VAL A 58 4.39 6.98 -6.23
C VAL A 58 5.71 7.30 -5.55
N ALA A 59 6.56 6.28 -5.42
CA ALA A 59 7.94 6.43 -5.03
C ALA A 59 8.84 6.44 -6.27
N THR A 60 9.85 7.30 -6.28
CA THR A 60 10.83 7.40 -7.35
C THR A 60 12.25 7.31 -6.83
N THR A 61 13.15 6.79 -7.66
CA THR A 61 14.60 6.90 -7.41
C THR A 61 15.05 8.37 -7.50
N GLU A 62 16.30 8.65 -7.20
CA GLU A 62 16.87 10.00 -7.34
C GLU A 62 16.82 10.49 -8.80
N GLU A 63 16.95 9.56 -9.76
CA GLU A 63 16.88 9.82 -11.21
C GLU A 63 15.43 9.99 -11.72
N GLY A 64 14.43 9.77 -10.86
CA GLY A 64 13.01 9.94 -11.20
C GLY A 64 12.30 8.70 -11.73
N THR A 65 12.95 7.53 -11.71
CA THR A 65 12.32 6.26 -12.11
C THR A 65 11.26 5.87 -11.07
N VAL A 66 10.02 5.61 -11.51
CA VAL A 66 8.94 5.15 -10.64
C VAL A 66 9.19 3.70 -10.24
N VAL A 67 9.22 3.42 -8.94
CA VAL A 67 9.57 2.10 -8.37
C VAL A 67 8.56 1.57 -7.35
N GLY A 68 7.59 2.39 -6.93
CA GLY A 68 6.57 1.98 -5.99
C GLY A 68 5.32 2.85 -6.05
N PHE A 69 4.22 2.30 -5.52
CA PHE A 69 2.91 2.96 -5.45
C PHE A 69 2.21 2.62 -4.14
N PHE A 70 1.45 3.55 -3.62
CA PHE A 70 0.53 3.36 -2.50
C PHE A 70 -0.54 4.44 -2.49
N CYS A 71 -1.68 4.16 -1.83
CA CYS A 71 -2.66 5.16 -1.45
C CYS A 71 -2.58 5.44 0.05
N PHE A 72 -2.92 6.65 0.46
CA PHE A 72 -2.94 7.08 1.85
C PHE A 72 -4.15 7.95 2.14
N SER A 73 -4.79 7.71 3.28
CA SER A 73 -5.82 8.57 3.86
C SER A 73 -5.70 8.62 5.38
N VAL A 74 -6.30 9.62 6.00
CA VAL A 74 -6.42 9.75 7.46
C VAL A 74 -7.90 9.70 7.84
N ASN A 75 -8.24 8.85 8.78
CA ASN A 75 -9.55 8.87 9.43
C ASN A 75 -9.54 9.98 10.49
N LEU A 76 -10.33 11.04 10.25
CA LEU A 76 -10.35 12.22 11.11
C LEU A 76 -10.94 11.96 12.50
N ASP A 77 -11.80 10.93 12.64
CA ASP A 77 -12.41 10.58 13.93
C ASP A 77 -11.41 9.89 14.87
N THR A 78 -10.53 9.04 14.32
CA THR A 78 -9.54 8.27 15.08
C THR A 78 -8.12 8.86 15.01
N ASN A 79 -7.88 9.78 14.08
CA ASN A 79 -6.57 10.28 13.70
C ASN A 79 -5.57 9.16 13.32
N GLU A 80 -6.08 8.03 12.80
CA GLU A 80 -5.26 6.97 12.23
C GLU A 80 -5.15 7.11 10.71
N GLY A 81 -3.94 7.05 10.19
CA GLY A 81 -3.68 6.94 8.76
C GLY A 81 -3.77 5.48 8.29
N MET A 82 -4.09 5.27 7.02
CA MET A 82 -4.11 3.95 6.40
C MET A 82 -3.36 3.97 5.07
N PHE A 83 -2.42 3.03 4.90
CA PHE A 83 -1.83 2.72 3.59
C PHE A 83 -2.60 1.60 2.92
N LYS A 84 -2.89 1.80 1.64
CA LYS A 84 -3.61 0.85 0.79
C LYS A 84 -2.86 0.64 -0.53
N PHE A 85 -3.10 -0.50 -1.18
CA PHE A 85 -2.57 -0.80 -2.52
C PHE A 85 -1.05 -0.63 -2.63
N VAL A 86 -0.32 -1.01 -1.59
CA VAL A 86 1.15 -0.92 -1.55
C VAL A 86 1.76 -1.91 -2.52
N VAL A 87 2.52 -1.44 -3.48
CA VAL A 87 3.25 -2.27 -4.43
C VAL A 87 4.59 -1.64 -4.80
N VAL A 88 5.58 -2.49 -5.06
CA VAL A 88 6.92 -2.11 -5.52
C VAL A 88 7.25 -2.92 -6.77
N ASP A 89 7.96 -2.30 -7.70
CA ASP A 89 8.46 -2.93 -8.89
C ASP A 89 9.13 -4.29 -8.57
N HIS A 90 8.57 -5.36 -9.09
CA HIS A 90 9.03 -6.71 -8.79
C HIS A 90 10.44 -6.99 -9.35
N THR A 91 10.87 -6.27 -10.39
CA THR A 91 12.22 -6.37 -10.95
C THR A 91 13.27 -5.68 -10.09
N MET A 92 12.83 -4.77 -9.22
CA MET A 92 13.65 -3.99 -8.29
C MET A 92 13.61 -4.54 -6.85
N ARG A 93 13.09 -5.74 -6.67
CA ARG A 93 12.97 -6.39 -5.35
C ARG A 93 14.35 -6.68 -4.74
N ASN A 94 14.37 -6.89 -3.41
CA ASN A 94 15.60 -7.14 -2.61
C ASN A 94 16.63 -5.98 -2.60
N ARG A 95 16.27 -4.81 -3.13
CA ARG A 95 17.08 -3.58 -3.07
C ARG A 95 16.66 -2.62 -1.95
N GLY A 96 15.70 -3.03 -1.12
CA GLY A 96 15.23 -2.23 0.02
C GLY A 96 14.20 -1.15 -0.34
N TYR A 97 13.83 -0.97 -1.60
CA TYR A 97 12.93 0.10 -2.05
C TYR A 97 11.55 0.10 -1.37
N GLY A 98 10.97 -1.08 -1.10
CA GLY A 98 9.70 -1.15 -0.37
C GLY A 98 9.80 -0.59 1.04
N CYS A 99 10.84 -0.96 1.79
CA CYS A 99 11.06 -0.45 3.13
C CYS A 99 11.40 1.05 3.12
N GLU A 100 12.20 1.52 2.15
CA GLU A 100 12.55 2.93 2.02
C GLU A 100 11.31 3.78 1.67
N MET A 101 10.48 3.33 0.71
CA MET A 101 9.21 3.98 0.37
C MET A 101 8.29 4.11 1.59
N LEU A 102 8.10 3.00 2.33
CA LEU A 102 7.22 3.01 3.50
C LEU A 102 7.77 3.87 4.65
N LYS A 103 9.08 3.93 4.86
CA LYS A 103 9.68 4.86 5.83
C LYS A 103 9.40 6.31 5.47
N LEU A 104 9.50 6.68 4.19
CA LEU A 104 9.13 8.01 3.71
C LEU A 104 7.64 8.29 3.85
N ALA A 105 6.79 7.30 3.53
CA ALA A 105 5.34 7.42 3.67
C ALA A 105 4.92 7.58 5.15
N VAL A 106 5.51 6.82 6.06
CA VAL A 106 5.28 6.96 7.52
C VAL A 106 5.74 8.33 8.02
N LYS A 107 6.91 8.78 7.57
CA LYS A 107 7.40 10.13 7.91
C LYS A 107 6.43 11.21 7.42
N TYR A 108 5.94 11.12 6.19
CA TYR A 108 4.91 12.02 5.66
C TYR A 108 3.63 12.01 6.52
N ALA A 109 3.12 10.81 6.85
CA ALA A 109 1.93 10.66 7.68
C ALA A 109 2.08 11.30 9.07
N PHE A 110 3.25 11.16 9.70
CA PHE A 110 3.49 11.67 11.05
C PHE A 110 3.87 13.15 11.07
N GLU A 111 4.75 13.59 10.17
CA GLU A 111 5.27 14.96 10.20
C GLU A 111 4.37 15.97 9.47
N ILE A 112 3.71 15.56 8.39
CA ILE A 112 2.87 16.43 7.57
C ILE A 112 1.40 16.28 7.94
N GLU A 113 0.86 15.06 7.86
CA GLU A 113 -0.55 14.80 8.14
C GLU A 113 -0.89 14.71 9.63
N LYS A 114 0.14 14.68 10.52
CA LYS A 114 -0.02 14.64 11.98
C LYS A 114 -0.83 13.45 12.48
N ALA A 115 -0.80 12.33 11.76
CA ALA A 115 -1.45 11.10 12.19
C ALA A 115 -0.89 10.59 13.51
N ALA A 116 -1.75 10.12 14.42
CA ALA A 116 -1.33 9.54 15.69
C ALA A 116 -0.78 8.11 15.52
N ALA A 117 -1.26 7.41 14.51
CA ALA A 117 -0.77 6.09 14.11
C ALA A 117 -1.04 5.87 12.62
N VAL A 118 -0.38 4.89 12.04
CA VAL A 118 -0.65 4.45 10.66
C VAL A 118 -0.80 2.94 10.65
N HIS A 119 -1.79 2.45 9.94
CA HIS A 119 -2.01 1.02 9.77
C HIS A 119 -2.14 0.60 8.31
N LEU A 120 -2.03 -0.67 8.06
CA LEU A 120 -2.23 -1.31 6.77
C LEU A 120 -2.70 -2.76 6.97
N ASN A 121 -3.25 -3.32 5.91
CA ASN A 121 -3.61 -4.74 5.87
C ASN A 121 -2.65 -5.51 4.97
N VAL A 122 -2.36 -6.75 5.33
CA VAL A 122 -1.56 -7.67 4.55
C VAL A 122 -2.13 -9.08 4.68
N PHE A 123 -2.13 -9.83 3.59
CA PHE A 123 -2.44 -11.26 3.65
C PHE A 123 -1.25 -12.03 4.21
N PRO A 124 -1.42 -12.96 5.18
CA PRO A 124 -0.35 -13.85 5.65
C PRO A 124 0.33 -14.62 4.53
N GLU A 125 -0.39 -14.87 3.43
CA GLU A 125 0.10 -15.51 2.20
C GLU A 125 1.10 -14.64 1.42
N ASN A 126 1.31 -13.39 1.88
CA ASN A 126 2.36 -12.48 1.41
C ASN A 126 3.42 -12.22 2.51
N PRO A 127 4.19 -13.25 2.92
CA PRO A 127 5.17 -13.12 4.03
C PRO A 127 6.27 -12.11 3.73
N ARG A 128 6.55 -11.86 2.46
CA ARG A 128 7.53 -10.88 2.03
C ARG A 128 7.09 -9.45 2.36
N ALA A 129 5.85 -9.08 2.05
CA ALA A 129 5.31 -7.77 2.41
C ALA A 129 5.28 -7.61 3.93
N LYS A 130 4.81 -8.64 4.65
CA LYS A 130 4.77 -8.63 6.12
C LYS A 130 6.16 -8.38 6.72
N LYS A 131 7.20 -9.08 6.27
CA LYS A 131 8.59 -8.85 6.72
C LYS A 131 9.09 -7.43 6.42
N CYS A 132 8.70 -6.86 5.28
CA CYS A 132 9.04 -5.48 4.96
C CYS A 132 8.39 -4.52 5.95
N TYR A 133 7.10 -4.70 6.26
CA TYR A 133 6.37 -3.88 7.22
C TYR A 133 6.95 -3.97 8.63
N GLU A 134 7.30 -5.17 9.09
CA GLU A 134 7.99 -5.39 10.37
C GLU A 134 9.34 -4.64 10.44
N LYS A 135 10.14 -4.66 9.37
CA LYS A 135 11.40 -3.91 9.27
C LYS A 135 11.21 -2.38 9.33
N VAL A 136 10.08 -1.87 8.88
CA VAL A 136 9.74 -0.44 8.98
C VAL A 136 9.30 -0.05 10.40
N GLY A 137 8.84 -1.03 11.19
CA GLY A 137 8.41 -0.85 12.57
C GLY A 137 6.93 -1.14 12.82
N PHE A 138 6.20 -1.59 11.80
CA PHE A 138 4.82 -2.05 11.98
C PHE A 138 4.78 -3.31 12.84
N LYS A 139 3.77 -3.38 13.70
CA LYS A 139 3.47 -4.54 14.55
C LYS A 139 2.09 -5.06 14.22
N GLU A 140 1.89 -6.37 14.32
CA GLU A 140 0.56 -6.98 14.18
C GLU A 140 -0.38 -6.45 15.26
N ARG A 141 -1.55 -5.95 14.83
CA ARG A 141 -2.63 -5.49 15.71
C ARG A 141 -3.70 -6.55 15.88
N ASN A 142 -4.12 -7.15 14.78
CA ASN A 142 -5.05 -8.26 14.78
C ASN A 142 -4.93 -9.10 13.50
N LEU A 143 -5.47 -10.33 13.57
CA LEU A 143 -5.60 -11.25 12.45
C LEU A 143 -7.07 -11.67 12.33
N THR A 144 -7.64 -11.52 11.13
CA THR A 144 -8.95 -12.04 10.77
C THR A 144 -8.75 -13.29 9.93
N GLU A 145 -9.19 -14.43 10.40
CA GLU A 145 -9.15 -15.68 9.63
C GLU A 145 -10.24 -15.67 8.54
N ASN A 146 -9.99 -16.40 7.46
CA ASN A 146 -10.97 -16.56 6.35
C ASN A 146 -11.53 -15.22 5.82
N ALA A 147 -10.69 -14.20 5.74
CA ALA A 147 -11.10 -12.85 5.38
C ALA A 147 -11.26 -12.66 3.86
N PHE A 148 -10.62 -13.51 3.05
CA PHE A 148 -10.63 -13.41 1.59
C PHE A 148 -10.53 -14.80 0.96
N ARG A 149 -11.25 -15.00 -0.15
CA ARG A 149 -11.19 -16.24 -0.92
C ARG A 149 -10.52 -16.02 -2.26
N PHE A 150 -9.46 -16.79 -2.51
CA PHE A 150 -8.76 -16.83 -3.79
C PHE A 150 -8.85 -18.26 -4.35
N HIS A 151 -9.70 -18.47 -5.35
CA HIS A 151 -10.04 -19.81 -5.87
C HIS A 151 -10.43 -20.75 -4.73
N GLU A 152 -9.72 -21.86 -4.56
CA GLU A 152 -9.94 -22.84 -3.49
C GLU A 152 -9.24 -22.47 -2.16
N GLU A 153 -8.40 -21.41 -2.16
CA GLU A 153 -7.69 -20.95 -0.97
C GLU A 153 -8.53 -19.97 -0.14
N SER A 154 -8.43 -20.09 1.18
CA SER A 154 -8.97 -19.11 2.12
C SER A 154 -7.81 -18.37 2.79
N TRP A 155 -7.74 -17.06 2.60
CA TRP A 155 -6.67 -16.21 3.15
C TRP A 155 -7.14 -15.45 4.37
N GLY A 156 -6.24 -15.31 5.35
CA GLY A 156 -6.43 -14.40 6.46
C GLY A 156 -6.15 -12.94 6.05
N ARG A 157 -6.45 -12.00 6.95
CA ARG A 157 -6.07 -10.60 6.83
C ARG A 157 -5.43 -10.14 8.13
N CYS A 158 -4.15 -9.83 8.07
CA CYS A 158 -3.40 -9.26 9.17
C CYS A 158 -3.45 -7.73 9.09
N ASN A 159 -3.94 -7.07 10.13
CA ASN A 159 -3.79 -5.62 10.29
C ASN A 159 -2.51 -5.34 11.08
N MET A 160 -1.68 -4.46 10.54
CA MET A 160 -0.43 -4.03 11.17
C MET A 160 -0.45 -2.53 11.39
N ILE A 161 0.13 -2.08 12.50
CA ILE A 161 0.11 -0.68 12.94
C ILE A 161 1.49 -0.22 13.42
N ILE A 162 1.78 1.06 13.19
CA ILE A 162 2.90 1.80 13.78
C ILE A 162 2.37 3.08 14.41
N SER A 163 2.72 3.34 15.66
CA SER A 163 2.30 4.54 16.39
C SER A 163 3.32 5.65 16.24
N ASN A 164 2.83 6.89 16.18
CA ASN A 164 3.66 8.08 16.21
C ASN A 164 4.13 8.32 17.66
N THR A 165 5.40 8.09 17.93
CA THR A 165 6.00 8.27 19.27
C THR A 165 6.39 9.73 19.57
N THR A 166 6.15 10.65 18.62
CA THR A 166 6.47 12.08 18.77
C THR A 166 5.26 12.94 19.14
N VAL A 167 4.09 12.34 19.26
CA VAL A 167 2.86 13.01 19.70
C VAL A 167 2.64 12.65 21.17
N ASP A 168 3.17 13.47 22.07
CA ASP A 168 2.78 13.55 23.48
C ASP A 168 1.81 14.73 23.65
#